data_96dbe94fa646ac170a8fc49da0869fc0
#
_entry.id   96dbe94fa646ac170a8fc49da0869fc0
#
_cell.length_a   1.000
_cell.length_b   1.000
_cell.length_c   1.000
_cell.angle_alpha   90.00
_cell.angle_beta   90.00
_cell.angle_gamma   90.00
#
_symmetry.space_group_name_H-M   'P 1'
#
loop_
_entity.id
_entity.type
_entity.pdbx_description
1 polymer ?
#
loop_
_entity_poly.entity_id
_entity_poly.type
_entity_poly.pdbx_seq_one_letter_code
_entity_poly.pdbx_strand_id
1 'polypeptide(L)'
;MSRARLSDIVLSLTGRDRGQLMLVVAEEGDFLLLANGRARRAENPKRKRARHVSRQGPCDERTRLRLESGSRLTNSEIRKALALWTGDENAN
;
A
#
# COMPACT_ATOMS: atom_id res chain seq x y z
N MET A 1 -0.05 -13.17 15.14
CA MET A 1 -0.54 -12.44 13.95
C MET A 1 0.63 -11.88 13.20
N SER A 2 0.61 -12.01 11.89
CA SER A 2 1.72 -11.49 11.09
C SER A 2 1.59 -10.00 10.86
N ARG A 3 2.72 -9.35 10.94
CA ARG A 3 2.89 -7.95 10.62
C ARG A 3 2.71 -7.75 9.12
N ALA A 4 2.21 -6.57 8.72
CA ALA A 4 2.14 -6.20 7.31
C ALA A 4 3.54 -6.11 6.71
N ARG A 5 3.67 -6.51 5.46
CA ARG A 5 4.93 -6.59 4.73
C ARG A 5 4.81 -5.88 3.38
N LEU A 6 5.96 -5.75 2.70
CA LEU A 6 5.99 -5.24 1.33
C LEU A 6 4.90 -5.90 0.49
N SER A 7 4.19 -5.10 -0.28
CA SER A 7 3.10 -5.47 -1.19
C SER A 7 1.76 -5.80 -0.52
N ASP A 8 1.68 -5.77 0.80
CA ASP A 8 0.40 -5.96 1.47
C ASP A 8 -0.50 -4.73 1.30
N ILE A 9 -1.79 -4.98 1.28
CA ILE A 9 -2.82 -3.95 1.38
C ILE A 9 -3.12 -3.76 2.87
N VAL A 10 -3.11 -2.52 3.32
CA VAL A 10 -3.32 -2.19 4.74
C VAL A 10 -4.37 -1.10 4.88
N LEU A 11 -4.98 -1.06 6.06
CA LEU A 11 -5.87 0.02 6.47
C LEU A 11 -5.12 0.87 7.49
N SER A 12 -5.05 2.17 7.27
CA SER A 12 -4.44 3.09 8.24
C SER A 12 -5.34 3.23 9.44
N LEU A 13 -4.76 3.12 10.64
CA LEU A 13 -5.54 3.17 11.90
C LEU A 13 -5.41 4.49 12.63
N THR A 14 -4.46 5.34 12.23
CA THR A 14 -4.17 6.59 12.94
C THR A 14 -3.87 7.71 11.97
N GLY A 15 -3.95 8.95 12.45
CA GLY A 15 -3.55 10.12 11.69
C GLY A 15 -4.61 10.59 10.71
N ARG A 16 -4.20 11.49 9.81
CA ARG A 16 -5.12 12.08 8.83
C ARG A 16 -5.60 11.09 7.77
N ASP A 17 -4.82 10.05 7.54
CA ASP A 17 -5.17 9.01 6.57
C ASP A 17 -5.93 7.85 7.21
N ARG A 18 -6.38 8.01 8.46
CA ARG A 18 -7.14 6.99 9.17
C ARG A 18 -8.33 6.52 8.34
N GLY A 19 -8.47 5.21 8.23
CA GLY A 19 -9.55 4.59 7.48
C GLY A 19 -9.30 4.44 6.00
N GLN A 20 -8.13 4.89 5.51
CA GLN A 20 -7.79 4.75 4.09
C GLN A 20 -7.02 3.47 3.82
N LEU A 21 -7.35 2.82 2.71
CA LEU A 21 -6.59 1.68 2.22
C LEU A 21 -5.33 2.18 1.53
N MET A 22 -4.22 1.51 1.80
CA MET A 22 -2.93 1.87 1.25
C MET A 22 -2.14 0.63 0.88
N LEU A 23 -1.19 0.79 -0.03
CA LEU A 23 -0.29 -0.27 -0.45
C LEU A 23 1.06 -0.08 0.23
N VAL A 24 1.62 -1.14 0.79
CA VAL A 24 2.97 -1.11 1.36
C VAL A 24 3.96 -1.17 0.20
N VAL A 25 4.63 -0.06 -0.07
CA VAL A 25 5.58 0.04 -1.20
C VAL A 25 7.02 -0.18 -0.78
N ALA A 26 7.32 -0.14 0.51
CA ALA A 26 8.66 -0.45 1.03
C ALA A 26 8.59 -0.73 2.53
N GLU A 27 9.64 -1.34 3.05
CA GLU A 27 9.81 -1.58 4.48
C GLU A 27 11.11 -0.90 4.93
N GLU A 28 11.08 -0.27 6.10
CA GLU A 28 12.25 0.34 6.73
C GLU A 28 12.25 0.02 8.22
N GLY A 29 12.85 -1.11 8.59
CA GLY A 29 12.83 -1.54 9.99
C GLY A 29 11.41 -1.76 10.49
N ASP A 30 11.01 -1.03 11.54
CA ASP A 30 9.66 -1.11 12.09
C ASP A 30 8.66 -0.22 11.36
N PHE A 31 9.11 0.48 10.32
CA PHE A 31 8.28 1.39 9.55
C PHE A 31 7.93 0.79 8.20
N LEU A 32 6.76 1.18 7.72
CA LEU A 32 6.29 0.87 6.38
C LEU A 32 6.15 2.16 5.60
N LEU A 33 6.46 2.11 4.31
CA LEU A 33 6.18 3.21 3.41
C LEU A 33 4.89 2.89 2.66
N LEU A 34 3.92 3.78 2.76
CA LEU A 34 2.56 3.55 2.28
C LEU A 34 2.19 4.58 1.22
N ALA A 35 1.49 4.12 0.20
CA ALA A 35 0.98 5.00 -0.83
C ALA A 35 -0.38 4.51 -1.32
N ASN A 36 -1.23 5.44 -1.79
CA ASN A 36 -2.50 5.10 -2.39
C ASN A 36 -2.66 5.68 -3.80
N GLY A 37 -1.65 6.41 -4.28
CA GLY A 37 -1.66 6.99 -5.62
C GLY A 37 -2.54 8.24 -5.76
N ARG A 38 -3.12 8.74 -4.66
CA ARG A 38 -3.98 9.92 -4.66
C ARG A 38 -3.46 10.95 -3.67
N ALA A 39 -4.01 10.98 -2.46
CA ALA A 39 -3.53 11.89 -1.40
C ALA A 39 -2.11 11.54 -0.97
N ARG A 40 -1.75 10.28 -1.02
CA ARG A 40 -0.40 9.82 -0.69
C ARG A 40 0.23 9.16 -1.91
N ARG A 41 1.05 9.95 -2.62
CA ARG A 41 1.59 9.57 -3.92
C ARG A 41 2.86 8.75 -3.77
N ALA A 42 3.19 8.01 -4.83
CA ALA A 42 4.38 7.16 -4.86
C ALA A 42 5.67 7.96 -4.63
N GLU A 43 5.72 9.21 -5.08
CA GLU A 43 6.90 10.08 -4.95
C GLU A 43 7.14 10.51 -3.51
N ASN A 44 6.10 10.46 -2.67
CA ASN A 44 6.19 10.91 -1.27
C ASN A 44 5.33 10.01 -0.39
N PRO A 45 5.71 8.72 -0.25
CA PRO A 45 4.91 7.78 0.52
C PRO A 45 4.90 8.15 2.01
N LYS A 46 3.85 7.74 2.69
CA LYS A 46 3.72 7.94 4.14
C LYS A 46 4.57 6.92 4.88
N ARG A 47 5.44 7.39 5.75
CA ARG A 47 6.19 6.53 6.66
C ARG A 47 5.38 6.33 7.94
N LYS A 48 5.02 5.11 8.24
CA LYS A 48 4.15 4.80 9.38
C LYS A 48 4.62 3.52 10.06
N ARG A 49 4.55 3.48 11.38
CA ARG A 49 4.90 2.27 12.12
C ARG A 49 3.95 1.14 11.78
N ALA A 50 4.49 -0.06 11.66
CA ALA A 50 3.70 -1.24 11.31
C ALA A 50 2.51 -1.46 12.25
N ARG A 51 2.66 -1.12 13.53
CA ARG A 51 1.59 -1.28 14.52
C ARG A 51 0.40 -0.34 14.31
N HIS A 52 0.58 0.71 13.49
CA HIS A 52 -0.49 1.69 13.23
C HIS A 52 -1.30 1.37 11.97
N VAL A 53 -1.12 0.18 11.42
CA VAL A 53 -1.90 -0.27 10.28
C VAL A 53 -2.48 -1.66 10.56
N SER A 54 -3.59 -1.95 9.88
CA SER A 54 -4.21 -3.28 9.93
C SER A 54 -3.99 -3.95 8.58
N ARG A 55 -3.32 -5.09 8.57
CA ARG A 55 -3.12 -5.86 7.35
C ARG A 55 -4.47 -6.38 6.85
N GLN A 56 -4.80 -6.05 5.61
CA GLN A 56 -6.02 -6.54 4.97
C GLN A 56 -5.76 -7.81 4.17
N GLY A 57 -4.66 -7.87 3.46
CA GLY A 57 -4.29 -9.03 2.67
C GLY A 57 -3.23 -8.69 1.63
N PRO A 58 -2.86 -9.66 0.79
CA PRO A 58 -1.87 -9.42 -0.25
C PRO A 58 -2.49 -8.64 -1.41
N CYS A 59 -1.68 -7.85 -2.12
CA CYS A 59 -2.11 -7.26 -3.37
C CYS A 59 -2.06 -8.33 -4.48
N ASP A 60 -2.42 -7.94 -5.70
CA ASP A 60 -2.35 -8.84 -6.85
C ASP A 60 -0.91 -9.27 -7.13
N GLU A 61 -0.74 -10.44 -7.73
CA GLU A 61 0.56 -11.02 -7.94
C GLU A 61 1.48 -10.16 -8.82
N ARG A 62 0.95 -9.57 -9.86
CA ARG A 62 1.75 -8.72 -10.76
C ARG A 62 2.37 -7.56 -10.01
N THR A 63 1.59 -6.87 -9.17
CA THR A 63 2.07 -5.76 -8.36
C THR A 63 3.11 -6.23 -7.36
N ARG A 64 2.85 -7.36 -6.70
CA ARG A 64 3.77 -7.95 -5.74
C ARG A 64 5.13 -8.24 -6.37
N LEU A 65 5.13 -8.89 -7.53
CA LEU A 65 6.36 -9.24 -8.22
C LEU A 65 7.17 -8.01 -8.61
N ARG A 66 6.50 -6.95 -9.05
CA ARG A 66 7.17 -5.69 -9.37
C ARG A 66 7.81 -5.05 -8.15
N LEU A 67 7.10 -5.02 -7.02
CA LEU A 67 7.65 -4.47 -5.79
C LEU A 67 8.83 -5.31 -5.28
N GLU A 68 8.71 -6.62 -5.32
CA GLU A 68 9.78 -7.52 -4.89
C GLU A 68 11.03 -7.42 -5.75
N SER A 69 10.86 -7.07 -7.02
CA SER A 69 12.00 -6.86 -7.93
C SER A 69 12.66 -5.50 -7.79
N GLY A 70 12.13 -4.65 -6.91
CA GLY A 70 12.66 -3.31 -6.71
C GLY A 70 12.14 -2.26 -7.68
N SER A 71 11.15 -2.61 -8.50
CA SER A 71 10.57 -1.64 -9.43
C SER A 71 9.76 -0.59 -8.70
N ARG A 72 9.78 0.64 -9.22
CA ARG A 72 8.90 1.69 -8.73
C ARG A 72 7.57 1.63 -9.44
N LEU A 73 6.50 1.69 -8.66
CA LEU A 73 5.16 1.75 -9.21
C LEU A 73 4.77 3.21 -9.46
N THR A 74 4.04 3.44 -10.54
CA THR A 74 3.42 4.75 -10.78
C THR A 74 2.19 4.89 -9.89
N ASN A 75 1.71 6.12 -9.72
CA ASN A 75 0.48 6.35 -8.96
C ASN A 75 -0.71 5.65 -9.60
N SER A 76 -0.76 5.61 -10.92
CA SER A 76 -1.81 4.88 -11.65
C SER A 76 -1.77 3.39 -11.33
N GLU A 77 -0.58 2.80 -11.28
CA GLU A 77 -0.43 1.38 -10.94
C GLU A 77 -0.86 1.09 -9.50
N ILE A 78 -0.54 1.99 -8.58
CA ILE A 78 -0.95 1.85 -7.18
C ILE A 78 -2.47 1.92 -7.05
N ARG A 79 -3.09 2.90 -7.72
CA ARG A 79 -4.56 3.03 -7.72
C ARG A 79 -5.21 1.76 -8.28
N LYS A 80 -4.64 1.22 -9.34
CA LYS A 80 -5.16 0.00 -9.96
C LYS A 80 -5.06 -1.21 -9.02
N ALA A 81 -3.95 -1.34 -8.31
CA ALA A 81 -3.78 -2.43 -7.36
C ALA A 81 -4.82 -2.35 -6.24
N LEU A 82 -5.08 -1.15 -5.72
CA LEU A 82 -6.09 -0.96 -4.69
C LEU A 82 -7.50 -1.19 -5.24
N ALA A 83 -7.75 -0.80 -6.49
CA ALA A 83 -9.04 -1.04 -7.14
C ALA A 83 -9.30 -2.54 -7.31
N LEU A 84 -8.28 -3.30 -7.68
CA LEU A 84 -8.39 -4.75 -7.78
C LEU A 84 -8.74 -5.36 -6.43
N TRP A 85 -8.15 -4.86 -5.37
CA TRP A 85 -8.44 -5.33 -4.02
C TRP A 85 -9.89 -5.08 -3.63
N THR A 86 -10.42 -3.89 -3.92
CA THR A 86 -11.80 -3.54 -3.57
C THR A 86 -12.83 -4.07 -4.56
N GLY A 87 -12.40 -4.59 -5.71
CA GLY A 87 -13.31 -5.03 -6.77
C GLY A 87 -13.91 -3.89 -7.58
N ASP A 88 -13.30 -2.70 -7.52
CA ASP A 88 -13.77 -1.53 -8.26
C ASP A 88 -13.18 -1.51 -9.67
N GLU A 89 -13.95 -2.01 -10.63
CA GLU A 89 -13.49 -2.11 -12.02
C GLU A 89 -13.37 -0.76 -12.72
N ASN A 90 -13.97 0.28 -12.17
CA ASN A 90 -13.98 1.61 -12.78
C ASN A 90 -12.94 2.57 -12.20
N ALA A 91 -12.18 2.12 -11.21
CA ALA A 91 -11.17 2.96 -10.59
C ALA A 91 -9.90 3.00 -11.45
N ASN A 92 -9.55 4.16 -11.92
CA ASN A 92 -8.34 4.37 -12.70
C ASN A 92 -7.48 5.44 -12.06
#